data_bf484eb5f7e0c2668e04e2db5b28a29d
#
_entry.id   bf484eb5f7e0c2668e04e2db5b28a29d
#
_cell.length_a   1.000
_cell.length_b   1.000
_cell.length_c   1.000
_cell.angle_alpha   90.00
_cell.angle_beta   90.00
_cell.angle_gamma   90.00
#
_symmetry.space_group_name_H-M   'P 1'
#
loop_
_entity.id
_entity.type
_entity.pdbx_description
1 polymer ?
#
loop_
_entity_poly.entity_id
_entity_poly.type
_entity_poly.pdbx_seq_one_letter_code
_entity_poly.pdbx_strand_id
1 'polypeptide(L)'
;MRSRENGWLPATAFANGGAETRQEYGGGICQISTTLYNAVLRSDLEIIARSGHTRKVRYIGGVDAALSGKDKDFVFRNNTDSDIYVFMWVDESQKTLCCEIYGCPFPSDFDRVDTVSELTSSTPPSEPQFVLDSALEPGECVLKRKAIAGSTYQSYRVYSLNGEIIRRVPIDKTEYPMHPALYAVGQGKS
;
A
#
# COMPACT_ATOMS: atom_id res chain seq x y z
N MET A 1 -9.29 15.26 -13.46
CA MET A 1 -9.09 13.92 -14.03
C MET A 1 -7.59 13.71 -14.23
N ARG A 2 -7.06 12.52 -13.92
CA ARG A 2 -5.63 12.23 -14.13
C ARG A 2 -5.42 11.94 -15.62
N SER A 3 -4.69 12.80 -16.33
CA SER A 3 -4.43 12.67 -17.76
C SER A 3 -3.04 13.21 -18.09
N ARG A 4 -2.54 12.88 -19.27
CA ARG A 4 -1.27 13.42 -19.79
C ARG A 4 -1.29 14.95 -19.88
N GLU A 5 -2.43 15.53 -20.26
CA GLU A 5 -2.61 16.97 -20.39
C GLU A 5 -2.42 17.71 -19.06
N ASN A 6 -2.70 17.04 -17.94
CA ASN A 6 -2.51 17.57 -16.59
C ASN A 6 -1.17 17.16 -15.98
N GLY A 7 -0.20 16.76 -16.80
CA GLY A 7 1.17 16.40 -16.36
C GLY A 7 1.32 15.02 -15.73
N TRP A 8 0.27 14.17 -15.74
CA TRP A 8 0.38 12.83 -15.21
C TRP A 8 1.07 11.88 -16.18
N LEU A 9 1.98 11.06 -15.65
CA LEU A 9 2.62 9.99 -16.40
C LEU A 9 1.91 8.65 -16.15
N PRO A 10 1.90 7.74 -17.15
CA PRO A 10 1.39 6.39 -16.95
C PRO A 10 2.36 5.60 -16.06
N ALA A 11 1.80 4.84 -15.12
CA ALA A 11 2.55 3.91 -14.28
C ALA A 11 1.67 2.69 -13.98
N THR A 12 2.31 1.61 -13.52
CA THR A 12 1.62 0.37 -13.17
C THR A 12 0.72 0.56 -11.95
N ALA A 13 -0.55 0.24 -12.10
CA ALA A 13 -1.54 0.23 -11.02
C ALA A 13 -2.17 -1.15 -10.85
N PHE A 14 -2.64 -1.48 -9.65
CA PHE A 14 -3.42 -2.68 -9.41
C PHE A 14 -4.86 -2.49 -9.91
N ALA A 15 -5.40 -3.54 -10.55
CA ALA A 15 -6.76 -3.61 -11.05
C ALA A 15 -7.45 -4.88 -10.54
N ASN A 16 -8.78 -4.96 -10.68
CA ASN A 16 -9.60 -6.12 -10.32
C ASN A 16 -9.30 -6.66 -8.91
N GLY A 17 -9.36 -5.77 -7.89
CA GLY A 17 -9.10 -6.14 -6.50
C GLY A 17 -7.66 -6.59 -6.22
N GLY A 18 -6.68 -6.13 -7.01
CA GLY A 18 -5.28 -6.52 -6.89
C GLY A 18 -4.90 -7.78 -7.68
N ALA A 19 -5.87 -8.38 -8.37
CA ALA A 19 -5.64 -9.58 -9.16
C ALA A 19 -4.78 -9.33 -10.41
N GLU A 20 -4.87 -8.14 -10.98
CA GLU A 20 -4.22 -7.74 -12.22
C GLU A 20 -3.44 -6.44 -12.04
N THR A 21 -2.67 -6.09 -13.06
CA THR A 21 -1.99 -4.80 -13.16
C THR A 21 -2.25 -4.19 -14.54
N ARG A 22 -2.40 -2.88 -14.58
CA ARG A 22 -2.54 -2.12 -15.83
C ARG A 22 -1.77 -0.81 -15.78
N GLN A 23 -1.51 -0.22 -16.93
CA GLN A 23 -0.94 1.12 -17.01
C GLN A 23 -2.05 2.15 -16.84
N GLU A 24 -1.89 3.05 -15.89
CA GLU A 24 -2.81 4.15 -15.61
C GLU A 24 -2.07 5.45 -15.38
N TYR A 25 -2.69 6.57 -15.75
CA TYR A 25 -2.20 7.88 -15.35
C TYR A 25 -2.32 8.04 -13.84
N GLY A 26 -1.20 8.38 -13.19
CA GLY A 26 -1.14 8.49 -11.73
C GLY A 26 -1.02 7.15 -11.00
N GLY A 27 -0.57 6.07 -11.64
CA GLY A 27 -0.31 4.78 -10.98
C GLY A 27 0.68 4.86 -9.81
N GLY A 28 1.55 5.86 -9.75
CA GLY A 28 2.48 6.09 -8.63
C GLY A 28 1.89 6.80 -7.41
N ILE A 29 0.64 7.30 -7.46
CA ILE A 29 0.07 8.12 -6.39
C ILE A 29 -0.03 7.39 -5.05
N CYS A 30 -0.26 6.06 -5.07
CA CYS A 30 -0.30 5.27 -3.85
C CYS A 30 1.07 5.14 -3.16
N GLN A 31 2.17 5.28 -3.88
CA GLN A 31 3.48 5.37 -3.26
C GLN A 31 3.67 6.71 -2.56
N ILE A 32 3.17 7.80 -3.15
CA ILE A 32 3.17 9.13 -2.54
C ILE A 32 2.36 9.12 -1.24
N SER A 33 1.11 8.62 -1.27
CA SER A 33 0.27 8.55 -0.08
C SER A 33 0.84 7.62 1.00
N THR A 34 1.47 6.51 0.62
CA THR A 34 2.13 5.60 1.55
C THR A 34 3.34 6.25 2.22
N THR A 35 4.16 7.01 1.47
CA THR A 35 5.32 7.72 2.01
C THR A 35 4.86 8.80 2.99
N LEU A 36 3.86 9.59 2.62
CA LEU A 36 3.24 10.58 3.51
C LEU A 36 2.64 9.92 4.76
N TYR A 37 1.87 8.83 4.61
CA TYR A 37 1.30 8.10 5.74
C TYR A 37 2.36 7.66 6.76
N ASN A 38 3.49 7.14 6.28
CA ASN A 38 4.59 6.73 7.15
C ASN A 38 5.29 7.91 7.84
N ALA A 39 5.41 9.07 7.19
CA ALA A 39 5.89 10.29 7.82
C ALA A 39 4.92 10.78 8.90
N VAL A 40 3.61 10.81 8.60
CA VAL A 40 2.54 11.18 9.55
C VAL A 40 2.53 10.26 10.79
N LEU A 41 2.70 8.94 10.59
CA LEU A 41 2.79 7.98 11.70
C LEU A 41 3.99 8.29 12.62
N ARG A 42 5.17 8.59 12.02
CA ARG A 42 6.39 8.89 12.76
C ARG A 42 6.41 10.29 13.40
N SER A 43 5.53 11.18 12.95
CA SER A 43 5.32 12.50 13.55
C SER A 43 4.24 12.50 14.64
N ASP A 44 3.73 11.34 15.01
CA ASP A 44 2.65 11.13 16.01
C ASP A 44 1.35 11.90 15.69
N LEU A 45 1.12 12.24 14.44
CA LEU A 45 -0.10 12.91 14.02
C LEU A 45 -1.28 11.94 13.96
N GLU A 46 -2.49 12.47 14.12
CA GLU A 46 -3.73 11.69 14.17
C GLU A 46 -4.14 11.19 12.79
N ILE A 47 -4.36 9.88 12.66
CA ILE A 47 -4.92 9.28 11.45
C ILE A 47 -6.45 9.28 11.53
N ILE A 48 -7.11 9.98 10.62
CA ILE A 48 -8.58 10.03 10.53
C ILE A 48 -9.12 8.93 9.63
N ALA A 49 -8.48 8.72 8.48
CA ALA A 49 -8.87 7.67 7.55
C ALA A 49 -7.65 7.13 6.79
N ARG A 50 -7.63 5.84 6.60
CA ARG A 50 -6.63 5.14 5.79
C ARG A 50 -7.22 3.90 5.16
N SER A 51 -6.91 3.64 3.92
CA SER A 51 -7.24 2.40 3.22
C SER A 51 -5.97 1.67 2.81
N GLY A 52 -5.89 0.37 3.08
CA GLY A 52 -4.82 -0.49 2.56
C GLY A 52 -5.04 -0.89 1.10
N HIS A 53 -3.97 -1.35 0.45
CA HIS A 53 -4.09 -2.00 -0.85
C HIS A 53 -4.79 -3.36 -0.71
N THR A 54 -5.42 -3.80 -1.79
CA THR A 54 -6.00 -5.14 -1.90
C THR A 54 -4.98 -6.23 -2.20
N ARG A 55 -3.72 -5.85 -2.37
CA ARG A 55 -2.58 -6.73 -2.58
C ARG A 55 -1.34 -6.08 -1.98
N LYS A 56 -0.48 -6.89 -1.33
CA LYS A 56 0.77 -6.41 -0.79
C LYS A 56 1.62 -5.74 -1.88
N VAL A 57 2.03 -4.51 -1.62
CA VAL A 57 2.97 -3.77 -2.46
C VAL A 57 4.40 -4.20 -2.20
N ARG A 58 5.30 -3.99 -3.16
CA ARG A 58 6.68 -4.48 -3.04
C ARG A 58 7.53 -3.68 -2.05
N TYR A 59 7.22 -2.40 -1.88
CA TYR A 59 8.07 -1.45 -1.13
C TYR A 59 7.75 -1.41 0.37
N ILE A 60 6.59 -1.94 0.81
CA ILE A 60 6.21 -1.96 2.23
C ILE A 60 5.13 -3.02 2.49
N GLY A 61 4.96 -3.44 3.74
CA GLY A 61 3.87 -4.32 4.17
C GLY A 61 3.25 -3.81 5.46
N GLY A 62 1.92 -3.79 5.55
CA GLY A 62 1.16 -3.44 6.75
C GLY A 62 0.89 -1.95 6.95
N VAL A 63 1.81 -1.07 6.56
CA VAL A 63 1.68 0.39 6.71
C VAL A 63 1.67 1.11 5.35
N ASP A 64 0.87 0.61 4.45
CA ASP A 64 0.61 1.22 3.14
C ASP A 64 -0.68 2.04 3.15
N ALA A 65 -0.80 3.04 2.28
CA ALA A 65 -1.99 3.84 2.09
C ALA A 65 -2.36 3.89 0.60
N ALA A 66 -3.50 3.29 0.26
CA ALA A 66 -4.01 3.25 -1.10
C ALA A 66 -4.98 4.40 -1.36
N LEU A 67 -4.89 4.97 -2.56
CA LEU A 67 -5.83 5.96 -3.08
C LEU A 67 -6.53 5.39 -4.31
N SER A 68 -7.86 5.39 -4.32
CA SER A 68 -8.64 4.91 -5.46
C SER A 68 -9.99 5.60 -5.57
N GLY A 69 -10.15 6.40 -6.61
CA GLY A 69 -11.44 7.05 -6.90
C GLY A 69 -12.01 7.82 -5.71
N LYS A 70 -13.24 7.48 -5.31
CA LYS A 70 -13.94 8.06 -4.15
C LYS A 70 -13.92 7.13 -2.92
N ASP A 71 -13.44 5.90 -3.07
CA ASP A 71 -13.65 4.83 -2.08
C ASP A 71 -12.46 4.63 -1.15
N LYS A 72 -11.27 5.07 -1.56
CA LYS A 72 -10.04 4.92 -0.78
C LYS A 72 -9.32 6.24 -0.68
N ASP A 73 -9.14 6.70 0.55
CA ASP A 73 -8.45 7.95 0.84
C ASP A 73 -7.49 7.77 2.03
N PHE A 74 -6.61 8.75 2.17
CA PHE A 74 -5.75 8.92 3.33
C PHE A 74 -5.96 10.33 3.89
N VAL A 75 -6.47 10.41 5.12
CA VAL A 75 -6.78 11.65 5.83
C VAL A 75 -6.13 11.62 7.19
N PHE A 76 -5.43 12.69 7.54
CA PHE A 76 -4.85 12.88 8.86
C PHE A 76 -5.19 14.27 9.40
N ARG A 77 -5.02 14.45 10.70
CA ARG A 77 -5.21 15.72 11.39
C ARG A 77 -3.90 16.14 12.04
N ASN A 78 -3.60 17.42 11.93
CA ASN A 78 -2.64 18.04 12.82
C ASN A 78 -3.31 18.20 14.20
N ASN A 79 -2.94 17.34 15.13
CA ASN A 79 -3.40 17.34 16.53
C ASN A 79 -2.44 18.07 17.47
N THR A 80 -1.50 18.85 16.93
CA THR A 80 -0.62 19.74 17.70
C THR A 80 -1.17 21.15 17.74
N ASP A 81 -0.65 21.97 18.67
CA ASP A 81 -1.02 23.39 18.79
C ASP A 81 -0.22 24.32 17.85
N SER A 82 0.56 23.75 16.93
CA SER A 82 1.45 24.50 16.03
C SER A 82 1.22 24.11 14.57
N ASP A 83 1.60 24.99 13.66
CA ASP A 83 1.63 24.68 12.24
C ASP A 83 2.61 23.55 11.96
N ILE A 84 2.28 22.72 10.95
CA ILE A 84 3.17 21.72 10.41
C ILE A 84 3.48 22.03 8.94
N TYR A 85 4.70 21.70 8.51
CA TYR A 85 5.16 21.86 7.14
C TYR A 85 5.50 20.48 6.57
N VAL A 86 4.89 20.13 5.45
CA VAL A 86 5.12 18.84 4.78
C VAL A 86 5.94 19.06 3.53
N PHE A 87 7.12 18.45 3.44
CA PHE A 87 7.99 18.49 2.28
C PHE A 87 8.06 17.09 1.65
N MET A 88 7.85 17.03 0.35
CA MET A 88 7.98 15.79 -0.42
C MET A 88 8.82 16.03 -1.67
N TRP A 89 9.80 15.16 -1.91
CA TRP A 89 10.64 15.24 -3.11
C TRP A 89 11.11 13.86 -3.55
N VAL A 90 11.57 13.77 -4.78
CA VAL A 90 12.22 12.59 -5.32
C VAL A 90 13.72 12.80 -5.27
N ASP A 91 14.44 11.90 -4.63
CA ASP A 91 15.90 11.79 -4.79
C ASP A 91 16.17 10.95 -6.04
N GLU A 92 16.52 11.61 -7.13
CA GLU A 92 16.76 10.94 -8.41
C GLU A 92 18.02 10.06 -8.38
N SER A 93 19.00 10.40 -7.54
CA SER A 93 20.24 9.62 -7.42
C SER A 93 20.01 8.28 -6.74
N GLN A 94 19.17 8.24 -5.72
CA GLN A 94 18.78 7.05 -4.98
C GLN A 94 17.49 6.41 -5.51
N LYS A 95 16.79 7.08 -6.43
CA LYS A 95 15.44 6.70 -6.92
C LYS A 95 14.44 6.45 -5.78
N THR A 96 14.49 7.31 -4.78
CA THR A 96 13.64 7.25 -3.60
C THR A 96 12.69 8.44 -3.55
N LEU A 97 11.49 8.21 -3.04
CA LEU A 97 10.54 9.25 -2.68
C LEU A 97 10.70 9.54 -1.18
N CYS A 98 10.98 10.79 -0.85
CA CYS A 98 11.19 11.27 0.50
C CYS A 98 10.01 12.12 0.98
N CYS A 99 9.73 12.07 2.27
CA CYS A 99 8.76 12.93 2.94
C CYS A 99 9.28 13.31 4.33
N GLU A 100 9.28 14.59 4.62
CA GLU A 100 9.60 15.15 5.93
C GLU A 100 8.45 16.02 6.42
N ILE A 101 8.21 15.94 7.73
CA ILE A 101 7.23 16.79 8.42
C ILE A 101 7.97 17.55 9.51
N TYR A 102 7.87 18.87 9.46
CA TYR A 102 8.41 19.79 10.46
C TYR A 102 7.27 20.39 11.27
N GLY A 103 7.46 20.52 12.58
CA GLY A 103 6.47 21.08 13.49
C GLY A 103 7.07 21.32 14.87
N CYS A 104 6.24 21.35 15.91
CA CYS A 104 6.72 21.43 17.29
C CYS A 104 7.48 20.16 17.68
N PRO A 105 8.42 20.24 18.64
CA PRO A 105 9.06 19.07 19.23
C PRO A 105 8.03 18.11 19.85
N PHE A 106 8.41 16.84 19.96
CA PHE A 106 7.63 15.88 20.74
C PHE A 106 7.51 16.30 22.21
N PRO A 107 6.48 15.86 22.94
CA PRO A 107 6.42 15.96 24.39
C PRO A 107 7.67 15.34 25.05
N SER A 108 7.96 15.71 26.29
CA SER A 108 9.17 15.27 26.98
C SER A 108 9.20 13.79 27.40
N ASP A 109 8.09 13.08 27.20
CA ASP A 109 7.94 11.67 27.57
C ASP A 109 8.44 10.70 26.48
N PHE A 110 8.77 11.20 25.29
CA PHE A 110 9.44 10.43 24.22
C PHE A 110 10.20 11.38 23.26
N ASP A 111 11.21 10.88 22.59
CA ASP A 111 12.02 11.63 21.62
C ASP A 111 11.97 11.07 20.21
N ARG A 112 11.37 9.88 20.04
CA ARG A 112 11.30 9.20 18.75
C ARG A 112 10.04 8.35 18.63
N VAL A 113 9.45 8.35 17.43
CA VAL A 113 8.37 7.45 17.03
C VAL A 113 8.77 6.71 15.75
N ASP A 114 8.74 5.39 15.82
CA ASP A 114 8.94 4.51 14.67
C ASP A 114 7.67 3.68 14.39
N THR A 115 7.67 3.00 13.25
CA THR A 115 6.61 2.05 12.87
C THR A 115 7.19 0.66 12.68
N VAL A 116 6.52 -0.33 13.24
CA VAL A 116 6.86 -1.75 13.06
C VAL A 116 5.63 -2.49 12.55
N SER A 117 5.81 -3.33 11.54
CA SER A 117 4.76 -4.20 11.00
C SER A 117 5.19 -5.65 11.13
N GLU A 118 4.36 -6.45 11.77
CA GLU A 118 4.60 -7.87 12.04
C GLU A 118 3.64 -8.73 11.21
N LEU A 119 4.16 -9.70 10.49
CA LEU A 119 3.35 -10.70 9.80
C LEU A 119 2.73 -11.63 10.84
N THR A 120 1.41 -11.59 10.97
CA THR A 120 0.67 -12.40 11.96
C THR A 120 0.07 -13.66 11.37
N SER A 121 -0.25 -13.67 10.08
CA SER A 121 -0.69 -14.88 9.38
C SER A 121 -0.36 -14.84 7.90
N SER A 122 -0.26 -16.03 7.31
CA SER A 122 -0.12 -16.24 5.86
C SER A 122 -1.08 -17.33 5.43
N THR A 123 -1.86 -17.06 4.36
CA THR A 123 -2.82 -18.00 3.79
C THR A 123 -2.29 -18.47 2.45
N PRO A 124 -2.02 -19.76 2.25
CA PRO A 124 -1.59 -20.28 0.96
C PRO A 124 -2.69 -20.07 -0.09
N PRO A 125 -2.32 -19.96 -1.38
CA PRO A 125 -3.31 -19.89 -2.45
C PRO A 125 -4.16 -21.16 -2.47
N SER A 126 -5.43 -21.02 -2.83
CA SER A 126 -6.31 -22.16 -3.11
C SER A 126 -5.98 -22.79 -4.49
N GLU A 127 -6.69 -23.87 -4.80
CA GLU A 127 -6.61 -24.55 -6.09
C GLU A 127 -6.76 -23.55 -7.27
N PRO A 128 -6.07 -23.82 -8.40
CA PRO A 128 -6.17 -23.00 -9.59
C PRO A 128 -7.61 -22.87 -10.10
N GLN A 129 -7.93 -21.69 -10.61
CA GLN A 129 -9.19 -21.40 -11.30
C GLN A 129 -8.98 -21.45 -12.82
N PHE A 130 -10.00 -21.93 -13.52
CA PHE A 130 -10.00 -22.01 -14.97
C PHE A 130 -11.19 -21.23 -15.54
N VAL A 131 -10.93 -20.44 -16.58
CA VAL A 131 -11.95 -19.70 -17.32
C VAL A 131 -11.86 -20.05 -18.80
N LEU A 132 -13.02 -20.17 -19.44
CA LEU A 132 -13.05 -20.39 -20.90
C LEU A 132 -12.69 -19.10 -21.63
N ASP A 133 -11.86 -19.23 -22.66
CA ASP A 133 -11.46 -18.13 -23.54
C ASP A 133 -11.63 -18.58 -24.99
N SER A 134 -12.62 -18.03 -25.67
CA SER A 134 -12.95 -18.37 -27.07
C SER A 134 -11.89 -17.90 -28.07
N ALA A 135 -10.92 -17.09 -27.65
CA ALA A 135 -9.80 -16.67 -28.48
C ALA A 135 -8.66 -17.71 -28.55
N LEU A 136 -8.70 -18.73 -27.65
CA LEU A 136 -7.70 -19.79 -27.59
C LEU A 136 -8.15 -21.01 -28.37
N GLU A 137 -7.17 -21.71 -28.98
CA GLU A 137 -7.43 -22.98 -29.66
C GLU A 137 -7.85 -24.08 -28.66
N PRO A 138 -8.66 -25.07 -29.09
CA PRO A 138 -9.03 -26.20 -28.26
C PRO A 138 -7.82 -26.91 -27.65
N GLY A 139 -7.80 -27.04 -26.29
CA GLY A 139 -6.71 -27.66 -25.55
C GLY A 139 -5.56 -26.69 -25.20
N GLU A 140 -5.59 -25.47 -25.68
CA GLU A 140 -4.65 -24.44 -25.27
C GLU A 140 -4.97 -23.98 -23.83
N CYS A 141 -3.92 -23.80 -23.00
CA CYS A 141 -4.04 -23.36 -21.63
C CYS A 141 -3.00 -22.25 -21.33
N VAL A 142 -3.48 -21.06 -21.00
CA VAL A 142 -2.63 -19.87 -20.78
C VAL A 142 -2.78 -19.36 -19.35
N LEU A 143 -1.65 -19.19 -18.65
CA LEU A 143 -1.65 -18.58 -17.32
C LEU A 143 -1.94 -17.09 -17.42
N LYS A 144 -3.11 -16.67 -16.93
CA LYS A 144 -3.52 -15.25 -16.87
C LYS A 144 -3.06 -14.57 -15.59
N ARG A 145 -3.00 -15.29 -14.44
CA ARG A 145 -2.58 -14.77 -13.15
C ARG A 145 -1.84 -15.85 -12.37
N LYS A 146 -0.68 -15.50 -11.82
CA LYS A 146 0.04 -16.37 -10.86
C LYS A 146 -0.70 -16.41 -9.52
N ALA A 147 -0.60 -17.52 -8.83
CA ALA A 147 -1.07 -17.64 -7.45
C ALA A 147 -0.37 -16.65 -6.53
N ILE A 148 -1.11 -16.07 -5.60
CA ILE A 148 -0.63 -15.09 -4.61
C ILE A 148 -1.11 -15.53 -3.24
N ALA A 149 -0.18 -15.76 -2.32
CA ALA A 149 -0.52 -16.03 -0.92
C ALA A 149 -1.12 -14.78 -0.26
N GLY A 150 -2.13 -14.99 0.56
CA GLY A 150 -2.66 -13.96 1.45
C GLY A 150 -1.73 -13.73 2.63
N SER A 151 -1.82 -12.56 3.23
CA SER A 151 -1.06 -12.23 4.43
C SER A 151 -1.76 -11.18 5.27
N THR A 152 -1.60 -11.28 6.59
CA THR A 152 -2.12 -10.31 7.55
C THR A 152 -0.97 -9.74 8.35
N TYR A 153 -0.98 -8.42 8.51
CA TYR A 153 -0.01 -7.68 9.30
C TYR A 153 -0.70 -6.94 10.43
N GLN A 154 -0.10 -6.99 11.62
CA GLN A 154 -0.40 -6.07 12.71
C GLN A 154 0.71 -5.04 12.77
N SER A 155 0.34 -3.77 12.75
CA SER A 155 1.30 -2.64 12.78
C SER A 155 1.20 -1.88 14.10
N TYR A 156 2.32 -1.27 14.50
CA TYR A 156 2.46 -0.54 15.75
C TYR A 156 3.23 0.75 15.54
N ARG A 157 2.86 1.81 16.28
CA ARG A 157 3.78 2.89 16.63
C ARG A 157 4.65 2.42 17.79
N VAL A 158 5.93 2.68 17.70
CA VAL A 158 6.94 2.36 18.74
C VAL A 158 7.56 3.65 19.20
N TYR A 159 7.32 3.99 20.46
CA TYR A 159 7.84 5.20 21.08
C TYR A 159 9.11 4.87 21.85
N SER A 160 10.12 5.72 21.70
CA SER A 160 11.40 5.58 22.41
C SER A 160 11.77 6.87 23.11
N LEU A 161 12.53 6.73 24.19
CA LEU A 161 13.17 7.82 24.93
C LEU A 161 14.63 7.44 25.19
N ASN A 162 15.57 8.31 24.80
CA ASN A 162 17.01 8.06 24.93
C ASN A 162 17.47 6.71 24.33
N GLY A 163 16.82 6.27 23.24
CA GLY A 163 17.11 5.01 22.56
C GLY A 163 16.44 3.76 23.14
N GLU A 164 15.73 3.86 24.26
CA GLU A 164 14.98 2.75 24.85
C GLU A 164 13.51 2.78 24.43
N ILE A 165 12.95 1.62 24.08
CA ILE A 165 11.52 1.49 23.75
C ILE A 165 10.73 1.57 25.06
N ILE A 166 9.84 2.56 25.14
CA ILE A 166 9.00 2.82 26.33
C ILE A 166 7.54 2.38 26.11
N ARG A 167 7.09 2.36 24.85
CA ARG A 167 5.68 2.06 24.54
C ARG A 167 5.50 1.55 23.12
N ARG A 168 4.59 0.59 22.94
CA ARG A 168 4.09 0.16 21.63
C ARG A 168 2.58 0.34 21.59
N VAL A 169 2.07 1.01 20.59
CA VAL A 169 0.64 1.27 20.39
C VAL A 169 0.20 0.64 19.06
N PRO A 170 -0.79 -0.26 19.06
CA PRO A 170 -1.29 -0.82 17.82
C PRO A 170 -1.91 0.29 16.96
N ILE A 171 -1.60 0.27 15.66
CA ILE A 171 -2.14 1.20 14.70
C ILE A 171 -3.35 0.54 14.02
N ASP A 172 -3.07 -0.43 13.17
CA ASP A 172 -4.05 -1.03 12.28
C ASP A 172 -3.65 -2.46 11.91
N LYS A 173 -4.64 -3.25 11.57
CA LYS A 173 -4.49 -4.59 11.00
C LYS A 173 -4.72 -4.51 9.50
N THR A 174 -3.72 -4.89 8.72
CA THR A 174 -3.81 -4.87 7.26
C THR A 174 -3.88 -6.30 6.73
N GLU A 175 -4.93 -6.59 5.97
CA GLU A 175 -5.15 -7.89 5.36
C GLU A 175 -4.99 -7.78 3.84
N TYR A 176 -4.14 -8.63 3.28
CA TYR A 176 -3.99 -8.83 1.86
C TYR A 176 -4.58 -10.18 1.49
N PRO A 177 -5.70 -10.23 0.76
CA PRO A 177 -6.34 -11.49 0.42
C PRO A 177 -5.46 -12.36 -0.48
N MET A 178 -5.62 -13.67 -0.37
CA MET A 178 -5.01 -14.60 -1.30
C MET A 178 -5.73 -14.57 -2.66
N HIS A 179 -4.99 -14.88 -3.70
CA HIS A 179 -5.57 -15.09 -5.04
C HIS A 179 -5.07 -16.41 -5.63
N PRO A 180 -5.97 -17.29 -6.11
CA PRO A 180 -5.55 -18.51 -6.80
C PRO A 180 -4.89 -18.19 -8.15
N ALA A 181 -4.13 -19.12 -8.67
CA ALA A 181 -3.73 -19.06 -10.08
C ALA A 181 -4.98 -19.04 -10.97
N LEU A 182 -4.93 -18.30 -12.06
CA LEU A 182 -6.02 -18.24 -13.05
C LEU A 182 -5.48 -18.64 -14.42
N TYR A 183 -6.07 -19.66 -14.99
CA TYR A 183 -5.76 -20.14 -16.34
C TYR A 183 -6.95 -19.86 -17.27
N ALA A 184 -6.65 -19.40 -18.47
CA ALA A 184 -7.60 -19.41 -19.58
C ALA A 184 -7.42 -20.71 -20.37
N VAL A 185 -8.51 -21.35 -20.73
CA VAL A 185 -8.51 -22.59 -21.51
C VAL A 185 -9.37 -22.44 -22.78
N GLY A 186 -8.86 -22.91 -23.89
CA GLY A 186 -9.57 -22.91 -25.17
C GLY A 186 -10.77 -23.84 -25.12
N GLN A 187 -11.90 -23.37 -25.65
CA GLN A 187 -13.12 -24.15 -25.73
C GLN A 187 -13.00 -25.22 -26.83
N GLY A 188 -13.19 -26.48 -26.46
CA GLY A 188 -13.31 -27.55 -27.46
C GLY A 188 -14.47 -27.28 -28.43
N LYS A 189 -14.26 -27.48 -29.70
CA LYS A 189 -15.37 -27.50 -30.65
C LYS A 189 -16.26 -28.70 -30.29
N SER A 190 -17.48 -28.43 -29.85
CA SER A 190 -18.53 -29.43 -29.70
C SER A 190 -19.00 -29.96 -31.06
#